data_e19175e15efb8018e42288084591db15
#
_entry.id   e19175e15efb8018e42288084591db15
#
_cell.length_a   1.000
_cell.length_b   1.000
_cell.length_c   1.000
_cell.angle_alpha   90.00
_cell.angle_beta   90.00
_cell.angle_gamma   90.00
#
_symmetry.space_group_name_H-M   'P 1'
#
loop_
_entity.id
_entity.type
_entity.pdbx_description
1 polymer ?
#
loop_
_entity_poly.entity_id
_entity_poly.type
_entity_poly.pdbx_seq_one_letter_code
_entity_poly.pdbx_strand_id
1 'polypeptide(L)'
;MGLSVMILGLVLFMGVHTLTTQRSLRARLIASTGEGGYKIGYSLVSALGLALIVWGFAKYRATGWIDVWTPPIAMKHITVALLLPAVIMVVASYIRGRIYTTLKHPMLAGIKLWAAAHLLANGDLGSIILFGAFLAWAVFDRISLKRRTDGGAPPIPVGGPGNDLIAVAVGLIAYLALAFAFHPVVIGVPVVGV
;
A
#
# COMPACT_ATOMS: atom_id res chain seq x y z
N MET A 1 -24.01 -0.19 -2.63
CA MET A 1 -23.56 0.69 -1.53
C MET A 1 -22.10 0.44 -1.13
N GLY A 2 -21.63 -0.81 -0.90
CA GLY A 2 -20.26 -1.06 -0.46
C GLY A 2 -19.18 -0.54 -1.41
N LEU A 3 -19.34 -0.77 -2.72
CA LEU A 3 -18.39 -0.31 -3.74
C LEU A 3 -18.24 1.22 -3.75
N SER A 4 -19.34 1.97 -3.67
CA SER A 4 -19.32 3.44 -3.65
C SER A 4 -18.61 3.99 -2.41
N VAL A 5 -18.80 3.36 -1.26
CA VAL A 5 -18.12 3.74 -0.01
C VAL A 5 -16.62 3.47 -0.09
N MET A 6 -16.23 2.31 -0.65
CA MET A 6 -14.83 1.99 -0.89
C MET A 6 -14.17 3.01 -1.83
N ILE A 7 -14.86 3.37 -2.94
CA ILE A 7 -14.35 4.37 -3.89
C ILE A 7 -14.18 5.74 -3.21
N LEU A 8 -15.16 6.17 -2.39
CA LEU A 8 -15.03 7.40 -1.61
C LEU A 8 -13.81 7.34 -0.69
N GLY A 9 -13.61 6.22 0.00
CA GLY A 9 -12.43 5.99 0.83
C GLY A 9 -11.13 6.08 0.04
N LEU A 10 -11.08 5.48 -1.15
CA LEU A 10 -9.93 5.57 -2.06
C LEU A 10 -9.65 7.00 -2.50
N VAL A 11 -10.68 7.77 -2.86
CA VAL A 11 -10.53 9.19 -3.25
C VAL A 11 -9.93 10.01 -2.11
N LEU A 12 -10.42 9.84 -0.88
CA LEU A 12 -9.89 10.54 0.29
C LEU A 12 -8.45 10.11 0.59
N PHE A 13 -8.19 8.81 0.65
CA PHE A 13 -6.89 8.26 0.98
C PHE A 13 -5.84 8.63 -0.07
N MET A 14 -6.11 8.37 -1.34
CA MET A 14 -5.19 8.70 -2.44
C MET A 14 -5.07 10.20 -2.65
N GLY A 15 -6.15 10.96 -2.43
CA GLY A 15 -6.16 12.41 -2.53
C GLY A 15 -5.17 13.05 -1.55
N VAL A 16 -5.25 12.70 -0.25
CA VAL A 16 -4.32 13.22 0.75
C VAL A 16 -2.88 12.74 0.52
N HIS A 17 -2.67 11.53 0.03
CA HIS A 17 -1.35 11.02 -0.31
C HIS A 17 -0.78 11.72 -1.55
N THR A 18 -1.61 12.06 -2.53
CA THR A 18 -1.22 12.85 -3.71
C THR A 18 -0.86 14.28 -3.34
N LEU A 19 -1.43 14.83 -2.26
CA LEU A 19 -1.07 16.16 -1.74
C LEU A 19 0.43 16.31 -1.46
N THR A 20 1.09 15.22 -1.05
CA THR A 20 2.55 15.22 -0.82
C THR A 20 3.36 15.49 -2.10
N THR A 21 2.80 15.23 -3.26
CA THR A 21 3.41 15.49 -4.57
C THR A 21 3.25 16.95 -5.00
N GLN A 22 2.25 17.65 -4.46
CA GLN A 22 1.92 19.04 -4.75
C GLN A 22 2.66 20.00 -3.79
N ARG A 23 3.96 20.19 -4.02
CA ARG A 23 4.87 20.86 -3.06
C ARG A 23 4.43 22.26 -2.64
N SER A 24 3.95 23.07 -3.59
CA SER A 24 3.47 24.43 -3.32
C SER A 24 2.19 24.44 -2.46
N LEU A 25 1.26 23.51 -2.71
CA LEU A 25 0.04 23.37 -1.91
C LEU A 25 0.37 22.86 -0.49
N ARG A 26 1.23 21.84 -0.38
CA ARG A 26 1.72 21.35 0.90
C ARG A 26 2.38 22.46 1.72
N ALA A 27 3.25 23.26 1.10
CA ALA A 27 3.92 24.38 1.78
C ALA A 27 2.92 25.44 2.29
N ARG A 28 1.92 25.79 1.47
CA ARG A 28 0.84 26.71 1.89
C ARG A 28 0.04 26.19 3.08
N LEU A 29 -0.32 24.90 3.06
CA LEU A 29 -1.04 24.28 4.18
C LEU A 29 -0.20 24.29 5.46
N ILE A 30 1.09 23.96 5.37
CA ILE A 30 2.00 24.02 6.52
C ILE A 30 2.14 25.46 7.04
N ALA A 31 2.23 26.45 6.15
CA ALA A 31 2.33 27.86 6.56
C ALA A 31 1.06 28.35 7.28
N SER A 32 -0.12 27.83 6.93
CA SER A 32 -1.40 28.24 7.55
C SER A 32 -1.75 27.48 8.83
N THR A 33 -1.38 26.19 8.95
CA THR A 33 -1.79 25.32 10.07
C THR A 33 -0.64 24.92 11.00
N GLY A 34 0.60 25.26 10.61
CA GLY A 34 1.81 24.71 11.22
C GLY A 34 2.06 23.26 10.81
N GLU A 35 3.28 22.78 11.04
CA GLU A 35 3.66 21.40 10.69
C GLU A 35 2.86 20.36 11.47
N GLY A 36 2.58 20.62 12.75
CA GLY A 36 1.74 19.75 13.60
C GLY A 36 0.31 19.64 13.10
N GLY A 37 -0.34 20.79 12.84
CA GLY A 37 -1.69 20.84 12.30
C GLY A 37 -1.83 20.12 10.96
N TYR A 38 -0.88 20.34 10.04
CA TYR A 38 -0.81 19.63 8.78
C TYR A 38 -0.71 18.10 8.97
N LYS A 39 0.19 17.63 9.85
CA LYS A 39 0.36 16.20 10.12
C LYS A 39 -0.90 15.55 10.72
N ILE A 40 -1.54 16.25 11.66
CA ILE A 40 -2.79 15.77 12.28
C ILE A 40 -3.89 15.68 11.22
N GLY A 41 -4.12 16.75 10.44
CA GLY A 41 -5.12 16.75 9.38
C GLY A 41 -4.88 15.65 8.33
N TYR A 42 -3.63 15.53 7.88
CA TYR A 42 -3.20 14.45 6.97
C TYR A 42 -3.52 13.05 7.54
N SER A 43 -3.18 12.81 8.81
CA SER A 43 -3.39 11.51 9.47
C SER A 43 -4.87 11.21 9.65
N LEU A 44 -5.68 12.20 10.04
CA LEU A 44 -7.13 12.01 10.22
C LEU A 44 -7.83 11.68 8.90
N VAL A 45 -7.51 12.40 7.82
CA VAL A 45 -8.09 12.13 6.49
C VAL A 45 -7.62 10.77 5.97
N SER A 46 -6.34 10.41 6.18
CA SER A 46 -5.82 9.08 5.82
C SER A 46 -6.52 7.97 6.59
N ALA A 47 -6.71 8.12 7.90
CA ALA A 47 -7.38 7.13 8.73
C ALA A 47 -8.86 6.96 8.34
N LEU A 48 -9.57 8.07 8.11
CA LEU A 48 -10.96 8.05 7.63
C LEU A 48 -11.05 7.37 6.26
N GLY A 49 -10.18 7.73 5.32
CA GLY A 49 -10.12 7.12 4.00
C GLY A 49 -9.87 5.61 4.08
N LEU A 50 -8.92 5.19 4.91
CA LEU A 50 -8.63 3.77 5.13
C LEU A 50 -9.82 3.03 5.76
N ALA A 51 -10.46 3.61 6.77
CA ALA A 51 -11.65 3.02 7.39
C ALA A 51 -12.80 2.82 6.39
N LEU A 52 -13.03 3.81 5.52
CA LEU A 52 -14.04 3.72 4.46
C LEU A 52 -13.66 2.67 3.41
N ILE A 53 -12.39 2.53 3.05
CA ILE A 53 -11.91 1.46 2.15
C ILE A 53 -12.22 0.10 2.75
N VAL A 54 -11.80 -0.15 3.99
CA VAL A 54 -11.97 -1.44 4.68
C VAL A 54 -13.44 -1.79 4.84
N TRP A 55 -14.24 -0.86 5.37
CA TRP A 55 -15.66 -1.08 5.57
C TRP A 55 -16.42 -1.22 4.24
N GLY A 56 -16.14 -0.36 3.27
CA GLY A 56 -16.77 -0.40 1.96
C GLY A 56 -16.45 -1.68 1.21
N PHE A 57 -15.19 -2.15 1.26
CA PHE A 57 -14.77 -3.40 0.65
C PHE A 57 -15.42 -4.62 1.31
N ALA A 58 -15.48 -4.64 2.65
CA ALA A 58 -16.17 -5.71 3.39
C ALA A 58 -17.66 -5.79 3.02
N LYS A 59 -18.34 -4.64 2.94
CA LYS A 59 -19.74 -4.56 2.50
C LYS A 59 -19.92 -4.97 1.03
N TYR A 60 -18.99 -4.57 0.15
CA TYR A 60 -19.01 -4.98 -1.26
C TYR A 60 -18.89 -6.51 -1.38
N ARG A 61 -17.97 -7.12 -0.65
CA ARG A 61 -17.80 -8.57 -0.65
C ARG A 61 -19.01 -9.32 -0.12
N ALA A 62 -19.71 -8.77 0.87
CA ALA A 62 -20.86 -9.42 1.49
C ALA A 62 -22.14 -9.33 0.64
N THR A 63 -22.34 -8.23 -0.13
CA THR A 63 -23.64 -7.95 -0.73
C THR A 63 -23.60 -7.42 -2.16
N GLY A 64 -22.42 -7.21 -2.74
CA GLY A 64 -22.30 -6.52 -4.02
C GLY A 64 -21.20 -7.07 -4.92
N TRP A 65 -20.81 -8.33 -4.75
CA TRP A 65 -19.77 -8.98 -5.54
C TRP A 65 -20.08 -8.99 -7.04
N ILE A 66 -19.13 -8.56 -7.85
CA ILE A 66 -19.24 -8.51 -9.31
C ILE A 66 -18.00 -9.18 -9.89
N ASP A 67 -18.14 -10.35 -10.50
CA ASP A 67 -17.08 -11.03 -11.20
C ASP A 67 -16.80 -10.36 -12.54
N VAL A 68 -15.52 -10.12 -12.84
CA VAL A 68 -15.04 -9.59 -14.12
C VAL A 68 -14.27 -10.68 -14.88
N TRP A 69 -13.43 -11.43 -14.15
CA TRP A 69 -12.71 -12.58 -14.70
C TRP A 69 -12.35 -13.56 -13.59
N THR A 70 -12.07 -14.81 -13.95
CA THR A 70 -11.69 -15.86 -12.97
C THR A 70 -10.20 -16.15 -13.07
N PRO A 71 -9.40 -15.78 -12.04
CA PRO A 71 -7.97 -16.09 -12.03
C PRO A 71 -7.71 -17.58 -11.99
N PRO A 72 -6.83 -18.12 -12.87
CA PRO A 72 -6.35 -19.50 -12.77
C PRO A 72 -5.65 -19.75 -11.43
N ILE A 73 -5.73 -20.98 -10.91
CA ILE A 73 -5.10 -21.38 -9.64
C ILE A 73 -3.60 -21.05 -9.60
N ALA A 74 -2.90 -21.23 -10.72
CA ALA A 74 -1.48 -20.88 -10.83
C ALA A 74 -1.19 -19.42 -10.46
N MET A 75 -2.09 -18.48 -10.77
CA MET A 75 -1.94 -17.06 -10.42
C MET A 75 -1.97 -16.83 -8.90
N LYS A 76 -2.74 -17.61 -8.15
CA LYS A 76 -2.76 -17.55 -6.68
C LYS A 76 -1.39 -17.94 -6.11
N HIS A 77 -0.76 -18.99 -6.61
CA HIS A 77 0.59 -19.40 -6.17
C HIS A 77 1.65 -18.36 -6.51
N ILE A 78 1.59 -17.79 -7.71
CA ILE A 78 2.48 -16.69 -8.12
C ILE A 78 2.29 -15.49 -7.18
N THR A 79 1.06 -15.14 -6.85
CA THR A 79 0.74 -14.04 -5.93
C THR A 79 1.37 -14.25 -4.57
N VAL A 80 1.19 -15.43 -3.97
CA VAL A 80 1.78 -15.78 -2.68
C VAL A 80 3.31 -15.61 -2.71
N ALA A 81 3.97 -16.07 -3.78
CA ALA A 81 5.42 -15.91 -3.94
C ALA A 81 5.85 -14.45 -4.09
N LEU A 82 5.09 -13.62 -4.83
CA LEU A 82 5.39 -12.20 -5.05
C LEU A 82 5.15 -11.33 -3.80
N LEU A 83 4.26 -11.75 -2.92
CA LEU A 83 3.93 -10.97 -1.73
C LEU A 83 5.06 -10.99 -0.69
N LEU A 84 5.85 -12.04 -0.60
CA LEU A 84 7.00 -12.08 0.31
C LEU A 84 8.01 -10.97 0.01
N PRO A 85 8.58 -10.84 -1.19
CA PRO A 85 9.48 -9.73 -1.51
C PRO A 85 8.79 -8.36 -1.41
N ALA A 86 7.47 -8.26 -1.69
CA ALA A 86 6.73 -7.01 -1.52
C ALA A 86 6.75 -6.53 -0.06
N VAL A 87 6.46 -7.43 0.90
CA VAL A 87 6.49 -7.10 2.33
C VAL A 87 7.90 -6.77 2.80
N ILE A 88 8.91 -7.54 2.38
CA ILE A 88 10.32 -7.25 2.69
C ILE A 88 10.71 -5.85 2.21
N MET A 89 10.33 -5.44 0.99
CA MET A 89 10.61 -4.11 0.46
C MET A 89 9.93 -3.00 1.28
N VAL A 90 8.70 -3.21 1.76
CA VAL A 90 8.03 -2.27 2.66
C VAL A 90 8.80 -2.12 3.97
N VAL A 91 9.22 -3.22 4.60
CA VAL A 91 10.02 -3.20 5.83
C VAL A 91 11.37 -2.53 5.62
N ALA A 92 12.05 -2.82 4.50
CA ALA A 92 13.33 -2.22 4.14
C ALA A 92 13.27 -0.70 3.91
N SER A 93 12.06 -0.12 3.79
CA SER A 93 11.87 1.34 3.72
C SER A 93 12.17 2.02 5.06
N TYR A 94 11.99 1.29 6.15
CA TYR A 94 12.20 1.76 7.51
C TYR A 94 13.53 1.24 8.09
N ILE A 95 13.85 -0.03 7.85
CA ILE A 95 15.12 -0.66 8.26
C ILE A 95 16.06 -0.61 7.04
N ARG A 96 16.70 0.56 6.86
CA ARG A 96 17.45 0.87 5.64
C ARG A 96 18.83 0.22 5.62
N GLY A 97 19.06 -0.65 4.66
CA GLY A 97 20.33 -1.28 4.33
C GLY A 97 20.62 -1.18 2.83
N ARG A 98 21.28 -2.18 2.26
CA ARG A 98 21.61 -2.26 0.83
C ARG A 98 20.36 -2.40 -0.06
N ILE A 99 19.31 -3.10 0.41
CA ILE A 99 18.01 -3.20 -0.29
C ILE A 99 17.48 -1.79 -0.56
N TYR A 100 17.51 -0.91 0.46
CA TYR A 100 17.07 0.48 0.31
C TYR A 100 17.90 1.25 -0.71
N THR A 101 19.23 1.18 -0.62
CA THR A 101 20.11 1.94 -1.53
C THR A 101 20.02 1.47 -2.97
N THR A 102 19.81 0.16 -3.19
CA THR A 102 19.63 -0.43 -4.52
C THR A 102 18.30 -0.02 -5.16
N LEU A 103 17.21 -0.14 -4.41
CA LEU A 103 15.86 0.15 -4.92
C LEU A 103 15.52 1.65 -4.90
N LYS A 104 16.23 2.43 -4.08
CA LYS A 104 16.02 3.88 -3.83
C LYS A 104 14.65 4.22 -3.20
N HIS A 105 13.60 3.54 -3.57
CA HIS A 105 12.23 3.74 -3.10
C HIS A 105 11.54 2.38 -2.86
N PRO A 106 12.02 1.56 -1.91
CA PRO A 106 11.50 0.21 -1.69
C PRO A 106 10.04 0.19 -1.25
N MET A 107 9.54 1.21 -0.53
CA MET A 107 8.12 1.35 -0.20
C MET A 107 7.25 1.29 -1.46
N LEU A 108 7.53 2.15 -2.44
CA LEU A 108 6.74 2.21 -3.67
C LEU A 108 6.94 0.96 -4.53
N ALA A 109 8.12 0.34 -4.51
CA ALA A 109 8.37 -0.92 -5.19
C ALA A 109 7.51 -2.04 -4.56
N GLY A 110 7.49 -2.12 -3.22
CA GLY A 110 6.67 -3.07 -2.47
C GLY A 110 5.17 -2.89 -2.71
N ILE A 111 4.67 -1.65 -2.64
CA ILE A 111 3.25 -1.35 -2.92
C ILE A 111 2.86 -1.73 -4.35
N LYS A 112 3.70 -1.41 -5.35
CA LYS A 112 3.43 -1.81 -6.75
C LYS A 112 3.38 -3.32 -6.90
N LEU A 113 4.34 -4.03 -6.32
CA LEU A 113 4.39 -5.48 -6.39
C LEU A 113 3.21 -6.12 -5.65
N TRP A 114 2.87 -5.60 -4.44
CA TRP A 114 1.69 -6.02 -3.68
C TRP A 114 0.39 -5.84 -4.46
N ALA A 115 0.19 -4.67 -5.05
CA ALA A 115 -1.03 -4.38 -5.80
C ALA A 115 -1.12 -5.23 -7.09
N ALA A 116 -0.03 -5.35 -7.83
CA ALA A 116 0.03 -6.19 -9.04
C ALA A 116 -0.22 -7.67 -8.71
N ALA A 117 0.38 -8.19 -7.62
CA ALA A 117 0.17 -9.56 -7.18
C ALA A 117 -1.31 -9.82 -6.82
N HIS A 118 -1.96 -8.89 -6.10
CA HIS A 118 -3.37 -9.03 -5.80
C HIS A 118 -4.27 -8.95 -7.05
N LEU A 119 -3.93 -8.13 -8.05
CA LEU A 119 -4.64 -8.10 -9.33
C LEU A 119 -4.55 -9.43 -10.09
N LEU A 120 -3.47 -10.19 -9.93
CA LEU A 120 -3.34 -11.52 -10.51
C LEU A 120 -4.24 -12.56 -9.83
N ALA A 121 -4.51 -12.40 -8.53
CA ALA A 121 -5.27 -13.39 -7.75
C ALA A 121 -6.75 -13.05 -7.59
N ASN A 122 -7.18 -11.83 -7.91
CA ASN A 122 -8.54 -11.35 -7.69
C ASN A 122 -9.14 -10.79 -8.98
N GLY A 123 -10.26 -11.35 -9.39
CA GLY A 123 -10.93 -10.99 -10.65
C GLY A 123 -12.24 -10.24 -10.48
N ASP A 124 -12.60 -9.82 -9.28
CA ASP A 124 -13.79 -9.05 -9.02
C ASP A 124 -13.57 -7.55 -9.18
N LEU A 125 -14.64 -6.83 -9.48
CA LEU A 125 -14.59 -5.39 -9.76
C LEU A 125 -14.04 -4.57 -8.60
N GLY A 126 -14.41 -4.90 -7.36
CA GLY A 126 -13.96 -4.17 -6.18
C GLY A 126 -12.46 -4.33 -5.95
N SER A 127 -11.94 -5.54 -6.09
CA SER A 127 -10.50 -5.82 -6.02
C SER A 127 -9.73 -5.13 -7.15
N ILE A 128 -10.25 -5.16 -8.38
CA ILE A 128 -9.62 -4.48 -9.52
C ILE A 128 -9.53 -2.97 -9.27
N ILE A 129 -10.59 -2.34 -8.79
CA ILE A 129 -10.60 -0.91 -8.47
C ILE A 129 -9.62 -0.62 -7.32
N LEU A 130 -9.67 -1.41 -6.24
CA LEU A 130 -8.83 -1.22 -5.06
C LEU A 130 -7.34 -1.31 -5.41
N PHE A 131 -6.92 -2.46 -5.91
CA PHE A 131 -5.50 -2.69 -6.20
C PHE A 131 -5.02 -1.89 -7.42
N GLY A 132 -5.89 -1.65 -8.41
CA GLY A 132 -5.60 -0.78 -9.54
C GLY A 132 -5.34 0.66 -9.10
N ALA A 133 -6.11 1.20 -8.17
CA ALA A 133 -5.89 2.54 -7.63
C ALA A 133 -4.56 2.66 -6.88
N PHE A 134 -4.21 1.68 -6.03
CA PHE A 134 -2.91 1.65 -5.35
C PHE A 134 -1.74 1.52 -6.32
N LEU A 135 -1.86 0.68 -7.34
CA LEU A 135 -0.83 0.51 -8.37
C LEU A 135 -0.63 1.81 -9.15
N ALA A 136 -1.70 2.41 -9.63
CA ALA A 136 -1.66 3.67 -10.38
C ALA A 136 -1.05 4.80 -9.55
N TRP A 137 -1.49 4.94 -8.28
CA TRP A 137 -0.93 5.94 -7.38
C TRP A 137 0.57 5.71 -7.12
N ALA A 138 1.00 4.48 -6.84
CA ALA A 138 2.41 4.19 -6.57
C ALA A 138 3.30 4.42 -7.82
N VAL A 139 2.79 4.21 -9.02
CA VAL A 139 3.46 4.58 -10.28
C VAL A 139 3.55 6.10 -10.40
N PHE A 140 2.43 6.80 -10.18
CA PHE A 140 2.36 8.26 -10.23
C PHE A 140 3.35 8.92 -9.24
N ASP A 141 3.34 8.49 -7.97
CA ASP A 141 4.26 9.06 -6.97
C ASP A 141 5.73 8.74 -7.31
N ARG A 142 6.02 7.56 -7.86
CA ARG A 142 7.37 7.24 -8.33
C ARG A 142 7.84 8.15 -9.46
N ILE A 143 6.95 8.51 -10.39
CA ILE A 143 7.24 9.48 -11.46
C ILE A 143 7.47 10.86 -10.87
N SER A 144 6.61 11.27 -9.93
CA SER A 144 6.75 12.53 -9.20
C SER A 144 8.10 12.64 -8.48
N LEU A 145 8.51 11.57 -7.76
CA LEU A 145 9.81 11.50 -7.07
C LEU A 145 11.02 11.63 -7.99
N LYS A 146 10.94 11.14 -9.23
CA LYS A 146 12.02 11.30 -10.22
C LYS A 146 12.20 12.76 -10.65
N ARG A 147 11.14 13.56 -10.55
CA ARG A 147 11.11 14.97 -10.99
C ARG A 147 11.37 15.96 -9.86
N ARG A 148 11.43 15.48 -8.62
CA ARG A 148 11.64 16.31 -7.41
C ARG A 148 13.09 16.24 -6.96
N THR A 149 13.61 17.33 -6.46
CA THR A 149 14.95 17.43 -5.84
C THR A 149 14.94 17.04 -4.37
N ASP A 150 13.77 17.09 -3.69
CA ASP A 150 13.60 16.69 -2.31
C ASP A 150 12.56 15.57 -2.15
N GLY A 151 12.80 14.64 -1.24
CA GLY A 151 11.87 13.55 -0.91
C GLY A 151 10.74 13.95 0.02
N GLY A 152 10.83 15.12 0.65
CA GLY A 152 9.81 15.69 1.53
C GLY A 152 9.64 15.01 2.89
N ALA A 153 10.42 14.03 3.23
CA ALA A 153 10.45 13.35 4.52
C ALA A 153 11.82 13.50 5.17
N PRO A 154 11.91 13.51 6.53
CA PRO A 154 13.19 13.46 7.22
C PRO A 154 14.01 12.23 6.75
N PRO A 155 15.33 12.38 6.56
CA PRO A 155 16.17 11.25 6.18
C PRO A 155 16.23 10.24 7.34
N ILE A 156 15.93 8.98 7.06
CA ILE A 156 16.23 7.87 7.96
C ILE A 156 17.66 7.41 7.65
N PRO A 157 18.56 7.28 8.63
CA PRO A 157 19.92 6.79 8.40
C PRO A 157 19.94 5.43 7.72
N VAL A 158 20.89 5.24 6.82
CA VAL A 158 21.14 3.95 6.18
C VAL A 158 22.19 3.21 7.01
N GLY A 159 21.85 2.03 7.48
CA GLY A 159 22.76 1.17 8.24
C GLY A 159 23.55 0.20 7.35
N GLY A 160 24.30 -0.67 8.01
CA GLY A 160 25.13 -1.70 7.36
C GLY A 160 24.31 -2.89 6.83
N PRO A 161 25.02 -3.96 6.36
CA PRO A 161 24.39 -5.18 5.83
C PRO A 161 23.48 -5.90 6.84
N GLY A 162 23.71 -5.74 8.13
CA GLY A 162 22.85 -6.29 9.18
C GLY A 162 21.41 -5.79 9.10
N ASN A 163 21.19 -4.56 8.61
CA ASN A 163 19.85 -4.04 8.42
C ASN A 163 19.06 -4.80 7.35
N ASP A 164 19.74 -5.30 6.32
CA ASP A 164 19.06 -6.13 5.30
C ASP A 164 18.61 -7.46 5.89
N LEU A 165 19.44 -8.09 6.73
CA LEU A 165 19.07 -9.32 7.43
C LEU A 165 17.87 -9.09 8.35
N ILE A 166 17.86 -8.00 9.12
CA ILE A 166 16.73 -7.62 9.97
C ILE A 166 15.49 -7.35 9.13
N ALA A 167 15.61 -6.61 8.02
CA ALA A 167 14.49 -6.31 7.13
C ALA A 167 13.89 -7.58 6.52
N VAL A 168 14.71 -8.56 6.15
CA VAL A 168 14.26 -9.85 5.63
C VAL A 168 13.57 -10.66 6.75
N ALA A 169 14.17 -10.76 7.93
CA ALA A 169 13.60 -11.51 9.06
C ALA A 169 12.25 -10.92 9.51
N VAL A 170 12.19 -9.60 9.73
CA VAL A 170 10.94 -8.90 10.10
C VAL A 170 9.93 -8.98 8.96
N GLY A 171 10.36 -8.85 7.71
CA GLY A 171 9.50 -8.97 6.54
C GLY A 171 8.90 -10.38 6.41
N LEU A 172 9.68 -11.42 6.68
CA LEU A 172 9.18 -12.81 6.70
C LEU A 172 8.14 -13.01 7.82
N ILE A 173 8.44 -12.56 9.04
CA ILE A 173 7.49 -12.65 10.16
C ILE A 173 6.19 -11.90 9.83
N ALA A 174 6.30 -10.67 9.31
CA ALA A 174 5.14 -9.88 8.91
C ALA A 174 4.34 -10.56 7.79
N TYR A 175 5.01 -11.14 6.79
CA TYR A 175 4.38 -11.90 5.72
C TYR A 175 3.60 -13.10 6.26
N LEU A 176 4.21 -13.89 7.14
CA LEU A 176 3.54 -15.05 7.76
C LEU A 176 2.33 -14.62 8.61
N ALA A 177 2.48 -13.55 9.40
CA ALA A 177 1.38 -13.00 10.18
C ALA A 177 0.23 -12.49 9.29
N LEU A 178 0.53 -11.81 8.20
CA LEU A 178 -0.46 -11.36 7.22
C LEU A 178 -1.15 -12.55 6.53
N ALA A 179 -0.40 -13.56 6.10
CA ALA A 179 -0.93 -14.70 5.36
C ALA A 179 -1.77 -15.64 6.25
N PHE A 180 -1.28 -15.97 7.45
CA PHE A 180 -1.87 -17.03 8.27
C PHE A 180 -2.73 -16.53 9.44
N ALA A 181 -2.64 -15.24 9.80
CA ALA A 181 -3.47 -14.66 10.84
C ALA A 181 -4.40 -13.59 10.26
N PHE A 182 -3.87 -12.53 9.66
CA PHE A 182 -4.67 -11.39 9.22
C PHE A 182 -5.68 -11.76 8.12
N HIS A 183 -5.25 -12.46 7.07
CA HIS A 183 -6.14 -12.82 5.96
C HIS A 183 -7.31 -13.72 6.41
N PRO A 184 -7.12 -14.86 7.11
CA PRO A 184 -8.23 -15.68 7.52
C PRO A 184 -9.11 -15.04 8.60
N VAL A 185 -8.52 -14.29 9.56
CA VAL A 185 -9.27 -13.74 10.71
C VAL A 185 -9.94 -12.42 10.37
N VAL A 186 -9.27 -11.51 9.69
CA VAL A 186 -9.75 -10.15 9.43
C VAL A 186 -10.42 -10.04 8.06
N ILE A 187 -9.80 -10.61 7.02
CA ILE A 187 -10.34 -10.57 5.65
C ILE A 187 -11.35 -11.71 5.41
N GLY A 188 -11.26 -12.80 6.17
CA GLY A 188 -12.12 -13.99 5.99
C GLY A 188 -11.77 -14.83 4.75
N VAL A 189 -10.52 -14.72 4.24
CA VAL A 189 -10.04 -15.48 3.08
C VAL A 189 -8.74 -16.16 3.44
N PRO A 190 -8.72 -17.51 3.49
CA PRO A 190 -7.46 -18.23 3.66
C PRO A 190 -6.58 -18.06 2.42
N VAL A 191 -5.26 -17.90 2.64
CA VAL A 191 -4.28 -17.68 1.56
C VAL A 191 -3.80 -19.01 0.96
N VAL A 192 -3.87 -20.09 1.74
CA VAL A 192 -3.41 -21.44 1.38
C VAL A 192 -4.53 -22.42 1.63
N GLY A 193 -4.67 -23.43 0.77
CA GLY A 193 -5.67 -24.51 0.95
C GLY A 193 -7.03 -24.24 0.30
N VAL A 194 -7.09 -23.32 -0.68
CA VAL A 194 -8.31 -23.05 -1.50
C VAL A 194 -8.03 -23.36 -2.95
#